data_e338092050e2165733e8384def6dad42
#
_entry.id   e338092050e2165733e8384def6dad42
#
_cell.length_a   1.000
_cell.length_b   1.000
_cell.length_c   1.000
_cell.angle_alpha   90.00
_cell.angle_beta   90.00
_cell.angle_gamma   90.00
#
_symmetry.space_group_name_H-M   'P 1'
#
loop_
_entity.id
_entity.type
_entity.pdbx_description
1 polymer ?
#
loop_
_entity_poly.entity_id
_entity_poly.type
_entity_poly.pdbx_seq_one_letter_code
_entity_poly.pdbx_strand_id
1 'polypeptide(L)' 'MKRIEIVAEVAGKVWKIEVQPGVQLAADGTIYILESMKMEIPVVTPLAGKLIELHVAEGDAVLEGDVVAAIAVA' A
#
# COMPACT_ATOMS: atom_id res chain seq x y z
N MET A 1 2.31 -8.70 18.65
CA MET A 1 1.91 -8.28 17.31
C MET A 1 3.08 -7.58 16.62
N LYS A 2 3.35 -7.91 15.39
CA LYS A 2 4.47 -7.35 14.65
C LYS A 2 3.97 -6.30 13.66
N ARG A 3 4.71 -5.21 13.54
CA ARG A 3 4.39 -4.16 12.57
C ARG A 3 5.39 -4.23 11.43
N ILE A 4 4.87 -4.23 10.20
CA ILE A 4 5.72 -4.12 9.01
C ILE A 4 5.33 -2.87 8.24
N GLU A 5 6.33 -2.26 7.60
CA GLU A 5 6.09 -1.09 6.76
C GLU A 5 6.06 -1.51 5.30
N ILE A 6 5.13 -0.94 4.56
CA ILE A 6 5.02 -1.19 3.12
C ILE A 6 5.64 0.00 2.41
N VAL A 7 6.62 -0.28 1.55
CA VAL A 7 7.31 0.77 0.81
C VAL A 7 6.96 0.67 -0.67
N ALA A 8 6.99 1.82 -1.35
CA ALA A 8 6.78 1.86 -2.78
C ALA A 8 8.02 1.29 -3.48
N GLU A 9 7.81 0.37 -4.40
CA GLU A 9 8.91 -0.23 -5.16
C GLU A 9 9.24 0.52 -6.42
N VAL A 10 8.31 1.35 -6.90
CA VAL A 10 8.52 2.21 -8.06
C VAL A 10 7.87 3.55 -7.81
N ALA A 11 8.34 4.58 -8.50
CA ALA A 11 7.73 5.90 -8.44
C ALA A 11 6.48 5.92 -9.32
N GLY A 12 5.49 6.70 -8.91
CA GLY A 12 4.26 6.84 -9.69
C GLY A 12 3.24 7.68 -8.94
N LYS A 13 1.99 7.56 -9.35
CA LYS A 13 0.89 8.32 -8.77
C LYS A 13 -0.16 7.36 -8.23
N VAL A 14 -0.67 7.64 -7.05
CA VAL A 14 -1.75 6.82 -6.46
C VAL A 14 -3.02 7.04 -7.27
N TRP A 15 -3.48 6.01 -7.96
CA TRP A 15 -4.66 6.09 -8.80
C TRP A 15 -5.93 5.78 -8.02
N LYS A 16 -5.89 4.72 -7.22
CA LYS A 16 -7.08 4.30 -6.49
C LYS A 16 -6.69 3.59 -5.20
N ILE A 17 -7.33 3.94 -4.10
CA ILE A 17 -7.14 3.26 -2.82
C ILE A 17 -8.22 2.21 -2.68
N GLU A 18 -7.80 0.95 -2.44
CA GLU A 18 -8.71 -0.18 -2.37
C GLU A 18 -9.20 -0.47 -0.96
N VAL A 19 -8.40 -0.09 0.07
CA VAL A 19 -8.73 -0.38 1.46
C VAL A 19 -8.44 0.82 2.35
N GLN A 20 -9.05 0.84 3.52
CA GLN A 20 -8.85 1.91 4.51
C GLN A 20 -8.25 1.32 5.78
N PRO A 21 -7.61 2.15 6.64
CA PRO A 21 -7.12 1.66 7.92
C PRO A 21 -8.23 0.97 8.71
N GLY A 22 -7.87 -0.14 9.34
CA GLY A 22 -8.81 -0.97 10.09
C GLY A 22 -9.23 -2.23 9.35
N VAL A 23 -8.96 -2.33 8.04
CA VAL A 23 -9.36 -3.49 7.24
C VAL A 23 -8.35 -4.61 7.39
N GLN A 24 -8.84 -5.84 7.55
CA GLN A 24 -8.01 -7.03 7.59
C GLN A 24 -7.69 -7.45 6.16
N LEU A 25 -6.41 -7.68 5.87
CA LEU A 25 -5.94 -8.09 4.55
C LEU A 25 -5.38 -9.50 4.59
N ALA A 26 -5.65 -10.26 3.54
CA ALA A 26 -4.96 -11.53 3.31
C ALA A 26 -3.57 -11.25 2.73
N ALA A 27 -2.68 -12.24 2.77
CA ALA A 27 -1.39 -12.12 2.10
C ALA A 27 -1.63 -11.81 0.62
N ASP A 28 -0.82 -10.92 0.04
CA ASP A 28 -0.94 -10.42 -1.32
C ASP A 28 -2.21 -9.59 -1.57
N GLY A 29 -2.91 -9.19 -0.50
CA GLY A 29 -4.06 -8.30 -0.64
C GLY A 29 -3.64 -6.92 -1.15
N THR A 30 -4.43 -6.36 -2.05
CA THR A 30 -4.12 -5.06 -2.66
C THR A 30 -4.49 -3.92 -1.70
N ILE A 31 -3.54 -3.02 -1.47
CA ILE A 31 -3.76 -1.84 -0.64
C ILE A 31 -4.22 -0.67 -1.52
N TYR A 32 -3.49 -0.41 -2.60
CA TYR A 32 -3.88 0.62 -3.56
C TYR A 32 -3.28 0.30 -4.92
N ILE A 33 -3.76 1.03 -5.95
CA ILE A 33 -3.26 0.89 -7.32
C ILE A 33 -2.40 2.11 -7.63
N LEU A 34 -1.19 1.86 -8.09
CA LEU A 34 -0.24 2.88 -8.48
C LEU A 34 -0.21 2.97 -10.00
N GLU A 35 -0.30 4.17 -10.55
CA GLU A 35 -0.12 4.38 -11.98
C GLU A 35 1.31 4.83 -12.23
N SER A 36 2.02 4.10 -13.09
CA SER A 36 3.40 4.41 -13.47
C SER A 36 3.57 4.08 -14.93
N MET A 37 4.01 5.05 -15.72
CA MET A 37 4.28 4.85 -17.16
C MET A 37 3.07 4.24 -17.90
N LYS A 38 1.87 4.73 -17.59
CA LYS A 38 0.60 4.28 -18.19
C LYS A 38 0.23 2.84 -17.82
N MET A 39 0.88 2.29 -16.80
CA MET A 39 0.56 0.96 -16.28
C MET A 39 -0.04 1.07 -14.89
N GLU A 40 -1.01 0.21 -14.61
CA GLU A 40 -1.60 0.12 -13.28
C GLU A 40 -0.91 -1.00 -12.52
N ILE A 41 -0.30 -0.67 -11.39
CA ILE A 41 0.49 -1.59 -10.60
C ILE A 41 -0.14 -1.71 -9.23
N PRO A 42 -0.62 -2.90 -8.84
CA PRO A 42 -1.16 -3.07 -7.48
C PRO A 42 -0.03 -3.07 -6.45
N VAL A 43 -0.23 -2.32 -5.38
CA VAL A 43 0.68 -2.33 -4.23
C VAL A 43 0.02 -3.23 -3.19
N VAL A 44 0.70 -4.32 -2.86
CA VAL A 44 0.13 -5.39 -2.04
C VAL A 44 0.90 -5.56 -0.75
N THR A 45 0.24 -6.16 0.24
CA THR A 45 0.92 -6.56 1.47
C THR A 45 1.51 -7.96 1.28
N PRO A 46 2.78 -8.18 1.67
CA PRO A 46 3.38 -9.51 1.55
C PRO A 46 2.85 -10.50 2.59
N LEU A 47 2.33 -10.00 3.71
CA LEU A 47 1.83 -10.84 4.79
C LEU A 47 0.41 -10.45 5.17
N ALA A 48 -0.38 -11.44 5.58
CA ALA A 48 -1.73 -11.17 6.09
C ALA A 48 -1.63 -10.32 7.36
N GLY A 49 -2.54 -9.37 7.49
CA GLY A 49 -2.56 -8.51 8.65
C GLY A 49 -3.57 -7.40 8.50
N LYS A 50 -3.62 -6.53 9.51
CA LYS A 50 -4.56 -5.42 9.53
C LYS A 50 -3.84 -4.16 9.08
N LEU A 51 -4.46 -3.42 8.15
CA LEU A 51 -3.92 -2.12 7.74
C LEU A 51 -4.12 -1.14 8.89
N ILE A 52 -3.03 -0.66 9.48
CA ILE A 52 -3.09 0.25 10.63
C ILE A 52 -2.81 1.70 10.24
N GLU A 53 -2.00 1.92 9.20
CA GLU A 53 -1.70 3.27 8.72
C GLU A 53 -1.65 3.26 7.20
N LEU A 54 -2.18 4.32 6.61
CA LEU A 54 -2.09 4.56 5.17
C LEU A 54 -1.63 6.00 5.00
N HIS A 55 -0.44 6.17 4.40
CA HIS A 55 0.23 7.47 4.31
C HIS A 55 0.04 8.17 2.98
N VAL A 56 -0.80 7.60 2.10
CA VAL A 56 -1.03 8.16 0.77
C VAL A 56 -2.51 8.39 0.55
N ALA A 57 -2.83 9.31 -0.34
CA ALA A 57 -4.19 9.58 -0.78
C ALA A 57 -4.23 9.50 -2.29
N GLU A 58 -5.43 9.33 -2.84
CA GLU A 58 -5.61 9.29 -4.29
C GLU A 58 -5.11 10.59 -4.90
N GLY A 59 -4.30 10.47 -5.94
CA GLY A 59 -3.68 11.60 -6.60
C GLY A 59 -2.27 11.93 -6.12
N ASP A 60 -1.82 11.36 -5.01
CA ASP A 60 -0.48 11.64 -4.48
C ASP A 60 0.60 11.07 -5.39
N ALA A 61 1.71 11.81 -5.49
CA ALA A 61 2.92 11.29 -6.12
C ALA A 61 3.73 10.52 -5.08
N VAL A 62 4.28 9.39 -5.49
CA VAL A 62 5.04 8.49 -4.62
C VAL A 62 6.38 8.20 -5.27
N LEU A 63 7.44 8.19 -4.47
CA LEU A 63 8.78 7.86 -4.94
C LEU A 63 9.18 6.47 -4.44
N GLU A 64 10.07 5.83 -5.18
CA GLU A 64 10.64 4.55 -4.77
C GLU A 64 11.25 4.69 -3.37
N GLY A 65 10.90 3.75 -2.49
CA GLY A 65 11.39 3.75 -1.11
C GLY A 65 10.51 4.50 -0.12
N ASP A 66 9.51 5.24 -0.58
CA ASP A 66 8.60 5.92 0.34
C ASP A 66 7.80 4.89 1.13
N VAL A 67 7.67 5.13 2.44
CA VAL A 67 6.78 4.30 3.28
C VAL A 67 5.35 4.76 3.02
N VAL A 68 4.52 3.85 2.52
CA VAL A 68 3.16 4.20 2.10
C VAL A 68 2.09 3.65 3.04
N ALA A 69 2.41 2.62 3.81
CA ALA A 69 1.44 2.01 4.72
C ALA A 69 2.15 1.22 5.80
N ALA A 70 1.40 0.84 6.83
CA ALA A 70 1.88 -0.07 7.86
C ALA A 70 0.81 -1.12 8.14
N ILE A 71 1.27 -2.36 8.30
CA ILE A 71 0.42 -3.52 8.53
C ILE A 71 0.79 -4.13 9.89
N ALA A 72 -0.23 -4.43 10.70
CA ALA A 72 -0.04 -5.18 11.93
C ALA A 72 -0.23 -6.67 11.63
N VAL A 73 0.82 -7.46 11.83
CA VAL A 73 0.81 -8.90 11.57
C VAL A 73 0.79 -9.63 12.90
N ALA A 74 0.04 -10.71 12.93
CA ALA A 74 -0.03 -11.53 14.15
C ALA A 74 1.28 -12.28 14.39
#